data_a343227d9cb82c9c23b9863b7f29db78
#
_entry.id   a343227d9cb82c9c23b9863b7f29db78
#
_cell.length_a   1.000
_cell.length_b   1.000
_cell.length_c   1.000
_cell.angle_alpha   90.00
_cell.angle_beta   90.00
_cell.angle_gamma   90.00
#
_symmetry.space_group_name_H-M   'P 1'
#
loop_
_entity.id
_entity.type
_entity.pdbx_description
1 polymer ?
#
loop_
_entity_poly.entity_id
_entity_poly.type
_entity_poly.pdbx_seq_one_letter_code
_entity_poly.pdbx_strand_id
1 'polypeptide(L)'
;MGLFGGSKKPGELIHQAMLLMDAKQPKAAIALFKKALKNEPDNVTALYNQGLALNQLKKYQDAISCFDRVLEIDPKDAPSYNNRAIAMAETGNPDGAMEYYNKAINADRKYAAAYYNKGVLLDRQLKHEDALDCLEEAIRIEPKKLNPLFYKGIVLGKMKKHERALNCFENVYRSNRNHLDALFHSGVELALLNKHDKAIVVFDKVLTKFGRNINVVYAKARSKAALNEIEESLSLLKEATKQSKMIKTWAREDEIFLKFFDDPEFESIVR
;
A
#
# COMPACT_ATOMS: atom_id res chain seq x y z
N MET A 1 -40.20 -15.91 -36.58
CA MET A 1 -38.76 -15.65 -36.69
C MET A 1 -38.19 -15.52 -35.27
N GLY A 2 -37.68 -16.61 -34.70
CA GLY A 2 -37.08 -16.62 -33.40
C GLY A 2 -35.65 -16.05 -33.48
N LEU A 3 -35.41 -14.93 -32.82
CA LEU A 3 -34.08 -14.39 -32.62
C LEU A 3 -33.30 -15.36 -31.74
N PHE A 4 -32.41 -16.13 -32.33
CA PHE A 4 -31.40 -16.92 -31.65
C PHE A 4 -30.47 -15.93 -30.91
N GLY A 5 -30.78 -15.61 -29.68
CA GLY A 5 -29.85 -15.08 -28.71
C GLY A 5 -28.84 -16.18 -28.35
N GLY A 6 -27.82 -16.40 -29.19
CA GLY A 6 -26.77 -17.37 -28.91
C GLY A 6 -26.14 -17.05 -27.56
N SER A 7 -26.15 -17.98 -26.62
CA SER A 7 -25.46 -17.82 -25.36
C SER A 7 -23.97 -17.60 -25.67
N LYS A 8 -23.41 -16.49 -25.18
CA LYS A 8 -21.99 -16.17 -25.39
C LYS A 8 -21.14 -17.34 -24.93
N LYS A 9 -20.11 -17.67 -25.72
CA LYS A 9 -19.14 -18.71 -25.38
C LYS A 9 -18.42 -18.37 -24.07
N PRO A 10 -18.05 -19.35 -23.22
CA PRO A 10 -17.35 -19.09 -21.96
C PRO A 10 -16.14 -18.17 -22.10
N GLY A 11 -15.31 -18.36 -23.13
CA GLY A 11 -14.16 -17.49 -23.38
C GLY A 11 -14.52 -16.01 -23.65
N GLU A 12 -15.63 -15.74 -24.34
CA GLU A 12 -16.11 -14.37 -24.56
C GLU A 12 -16.59 -13.72 -23.25
N LEU A 13 -17.25 -14.50 -22.39
CA LEU A 13 -17.70 -14.05 -21.08
C LEU A 13 -16.51 -13.73 -20.18
N ILE A 14 -15.47 -14.56 -20.17
CA ILE A 14 -14.24 -14.36 -19.40
C ILE A 14 -13.53 -13.09 -19.88
N HIS A 15 -13.37 -12.92 -21.21
CA HIS A 15 -12.73 -11.73 -21.75
C HIS A 15 -13.50 -10.46 -21.35
N GLN A 16 -14.82 -10.44 -21.47
CA GLN A 16 -15.65 -9.30 -21.05
C GLN A 16 -15.54 -9.05 -19.53
N ALA A 17 -15.49 -10.11 -18.73
CA ALA A 17 -15.29 -9.97 -17.28
C ALA A 17 -13.94 -9.34 -16.94
N MET A 18 -12.87 -9.72 -17.65
CA MET A 18 -11.54 -9.10 -17.47
C MET A 18 -11.56 -7.61 -17.82
N LEU A 19 -12.21 -7.21 -18.92
CA LEU A 19 -12.40 -5.79 -19.26
C LEU A 19 -13.15 -5.02 -18.16
N LEU A 20 -14.15 -5.66 -17.53
CA LEU A 20 -14.85 -5.06 -16.39
C LEU A 20 -13.96 -4.94 -15.14
N MET A 21 -13.03 -5.87 -14.94
CA MET A 21 -12.03 -5.75 -13.87
C MET A 21 -11.12 -4.54 -14.10
N ASP A 22 -10.64 -4.35 -15.33
CA ASP A 22 -9.82 -3.19 -15.72
C ASP A 22 -10.60 -1.87 -15.54
N ALA A 23 -11.91 -1.90 -15.83
CA ALA A 23 -12.82 -0.77 -15.61
C ALA A 23 -13.23 -0.58 -14.13
N LYS A 24 -12.62 -1.31 -13.19
CA LYS A 24 -12.92 -1.27 -11.73
C LYS A 24 -14.38 -1.60 -11.40
N GLN A 25 -14.98 -2.53 -12.15
CA GLN A 25 -16.35 -3.01 -11.96
C GLN A 25 -16.40 -4.50 -11.51
N PRO A 26 -15.80 -4.86 -10.37
CA PRO A 26 -15.65 -6.26 -9.95
C PRO A 26 -17.01 -6.98 -9.73
N LYS A 27 -18.07 -6.27 -9.30
CA LYS A 27 -19.40 -6.88 -9.15
C LYS A 27 -19.96 -7.40 -10.47
N ALA A 28 -19.82 -6.60 -11.54
CA ALA A 28 -20.29 -6.99 -12.88
C ALA A 28 -19.41 -8.12 -13.45
N ALA A 29 -18.08 -8.05 -13.25
CA ALA A 29 -17.15 -9.10 -13.66
C ALA A 29 -17.50 -10.46 -13.03
N ILE A 30 -17.77 -10.51 -11.72
CA ILE A 30 -18.17 -11.75 -11.03
C ILE A 30 -19.41 -12.39 -11.67
N ALA A 31 -20.39 -11.59 -12.09
CA ALA A 31 -21.59 -12.13 -12.73
C ALA A 31 -21.28 -12.85 -14.06
N LEU A 32 -20.32 -12.34 -14.82
CA LEU A 32 -19.87 -12.95 -16.07
C LEU A 32 -18.98 -14.17 -15.82
N PHE A 33 -18.05 -14.12 -14.85
CA PHE A 33 -17.26 -15.29 -14.45
C PHE A 33 -18.18 -16.44 -14.01
N LYS A 34 -19.19 -16.16 -13.18
CA LYS A 34 -20.19 -17.17 -12.77
C LYS A 34 -20.95 -17.79 -13.96
N LYS A 35 -21.27 -16.98 -14.99
CA LYS A 35 -21.90 -17.51 -16.21
C LYS A 35 -20.96 -18.41 -17.00
N ALA A 36 -19.68 -18.03 -17.12
CA ALA A 36 -18.68 -18.85 -17.79
C ALA A 36 -18.47 -20.19 -17.06
N LEU A 37 -18.35 -20.15 -15.72
CA LEU A 37 -18.14 -21.32 -14.88
C LEU A 37 -19.33 -22.26 -14.81
N LYS A 38 -20.54 -21.83 -15.19
CA LYS A 38 -21.67 -22.78 -15.38
C LYS A 38 -21.44 -23.75 -16.53
N ASN A 39 -20.73 -23.31 -17.58
CA ASN A 39 -20.45 -24.15 -18.75
C ASN A 39 -19.08 -24.82 -18.65
N GLU A 40 -18.12 -24.19 -17.99
CA GLU A 40 -16.75 -24.66 -17.78
C GLU A 40 -16.38 -24.53 -16.29
N PRO A 41 -16.85 -25.44 -15.41
CA PRO A 41 -16.68 -25.33 -13.97
C PRO A 41 -15.21 -25.27 -13.49
N ASP A 42 -14.32 -25.90 -14.26
CA ASP A 42 -12.89 -26.03 -13.96
C ASP A 42 -12.01 -25.06 -14.77
N ASN A 43 -12.61 -24.01 -15.34
CA ASN A 43 -11.83 -23.01 -16.06
C ASN A 43 -11.01 -22.17 -15.07
N VAL A 44 -9.71 -22.49 -14.99
CA VAL A 44 -8.73 -21.87 -14.06
C VAL A 44 -8.71 -20.35 -14.19
N THR A 45 -8.72 -19.82 -15.42
CA THR A 45 -8.71 -18.37 -15.65
C THR A 45 -9.94 -17.69 -15.05
N ALA A 46 -11.13 -18.30 -15.22
CA ALA A 46 -12.36 -17.74 -14.66
C ALA A 46 -12.38 -17.82 -13.13
N LEU A 47 -11.98 -18.96 -12.55
CA LEU A 47 -11.89 -19.15 -11.11
C LEU A 47 -10.92 -18.17 -10.46
N TYR A 48 -9.71 -18.08 -10.99
CA TYR A 48 -8.67 -17.19 -10.47
C TYR A 48 -9.13 -15.72 -10.49
N ASN A 49 -9.61 -15.24 -11.65
CA ASN A 49 -10.04 -13.84 -11.77
C ASN A 49 -11.33 -13.53 -10.98
N GLN A 50 -12.22 -14.51 -10.82
CA GLN A 50 -13.35 -14.38 -9.89
C GLN A 50 -12.86 -14.23 -8.45
N GLY A 51 -11.86 -15.00 -8.02
CA GLY A 51 -11.22 -14.87 -6.72
C GLY A 51 -10.61 -13.48 -6.52
N LEU A 52 -9.90 -12.95 -7.52
CA LEU A 52 -9.37 -11.58 -7.47
C LEU A 52 -10.48 -10.53 -7.32
N ALA A 53 -11.56 -10.67 -8.07
CA ALA A 53 -12.71 -9.76 -7.99
C ALA A 53 -13.40 -9.81 -6.62
N LEU A 54 -13.48 -11.00 -6.02
CA LEU A 54 -14.02 -11.19 -4.67
C LEU A 54 -13.13 -10.59 -3.60
N ASN A 55 -11.81 -10.74 -3.71
CA ASN A 55 -10.83 -10.07 -2.83
C ASN A 55 -10.97 -8.54 -2.89
N GLN A 56 -11.12 -7.94 -4.08
CA GLN A 56 -11.36 -6.49 -4.22
C GLN A 56 -12.64 -6.05 -3.52
N LEU A 57 -13.66 -6.89 -3.48
CA LEU A 57 -14.91 -6.64 -2.76
C LEU A 57 -14.87 -7.04 -1.29
N LYS A 58 -13.71 -7.43 -0.77
CA LYS A 58 -13.51 -7.93 0.61
C LYS A 58 -14.36 -9.18 0.95
N LYS A 59 -14.77 -9.94 -0.07
CA LYS A 59 -15.46 -11.22 0.09
C LYS A 59 -14.44 -12.36 0.19
N TYR A 60 -13.64 -12.28 1.23
CA TYR A 60 -12.43 -13.08 1.37
C TYR A 60 -12.71 -14.59 1.42
N GLN A 61 -13.78 -15.03 2.11
CA GLN A 61 -14.09 -16.44 2.19
C GLN A 61 -14.49 -17.04 0.83
N ASP A 62 -15.29 -16.30 0.05
CA ASP A 62 -15.65 -16.71 -1.32
C ASP A 62 -14.40 -16.72 -2.22
N ALA A 63 -13.49 -15.76 -2.04
CA ALA A 63 -12.23 -15.69 -2.80
C ALA A 63 -11.34 -16.92 -2.49
N ILE A 64 -11.21 -17.29 -1.20
CA ILE A 64 -10.48 -18.49 -0.77
C ILE A 64 -11.01 -19.72 -1.50
N SER A 65 -12.35 -19.90 -1.54
CA SER A 65 -12.96 -21.04 -2.23
C SER A 65 -12.63 -21.09 -3.72
N CYS A 66 -12.54 -19.92 -4.39
CA CYS A 66 -12.10 -19.85 -5.78
C CYS A 66 -10.64 -20.27 -5.96
N PHE A 67 -9.74 -19.80 -5.10
CA PHE A 67 -8.33 -20.16 -5.16
C PHE A 67 -8.10 -21.62 -4.78
N ASP A 68 -8.84 -22.17 -3.80
CA ASP A 68 -8.80 -23.60 -3.47
C ASP A 68 -9.15 -24.46 -4.68
N ARG A 69 -10.17 -24.05 -5.44
CA ARG A 69 -10.54 -24.77 -6.65
C ARG A 69 -9.46 -24.70 -7.74
N VAL A 70 -8.81 -23.54 -7.90
CA VAL A 70 -7.63 -23.45 -8.81
C VAL A 70 -6.54 -24.41 -8.35
N LEU A 71 -6.24 -24.45 -7.05
CA LEU A 71 -5.16 -25.27 -6.49
C LEU A 71 -5.46 -26.78 -6.52
N GLU A 72 -6.75 -27.20 -6.56
CA GLU A 72 -7.14 -28.57 -6.83
C GLU A 72 -6.80 -28.98 -8.28
N ILE A 73 -6.91 -28.04 -9.23
CA ILE A 73 -6.63 -28.28 -10.65
C ILE A 73 -5.12 -28.15 -10.94
N ASP A 74 -4.50 -27.08 -10.42
CA ASP A 74 -3.06 -26.82 -10.54
C ASP A 74 -2.43 -26.60 -9.16
N PRO A 75 -1.89 -27.66 -8.52
CA PRO A 75 -1.23 -27.58 -7.22
C PRO A 75 0.08 -26.78 -7.21
N LYS A 76 0.53 -26.25 -8.34
CA LYS A 76 1.75 -25.42 -8.44
C LYS A 76 1.47 -23.96 -8.77
N ASP A 77 0.20 -23.54 -8.78
CA ASP A 77 -0.16 -22.15 -9.07
C ASP A 77 0.24 -21.21 -7.91
N ALA A 78 1.46 -20.68 -7.97
CA ALA A 78 1.98 -19.75 -6.97
C ALA A 78 1.10 -18.48 -6.78
N PRO A 79 0.53 -17.87 -7.85
CA PRO A 79 -0.41 -16.77 -7.72
C PRO A 79 -1.63 -17.09 -6.86
N SER A 80 -2.24 -18.27 -7.00
CA SER A 80 -3.40 -18.66 -6.19
C SER A 80 -3.04 -18.89 -4.73
N TYR A 81 -1.91 -19.53 -4.43
CA TYR A 81 -1.41 -19.61 -3.06
C TYR A 81 -1.23 -18.23 -2.43
N ASN A 82 -0.59 -17.30 -3.15
CA ASN A 82 -0.37 -15.93 -2.67
C ASN A 82 -1.68 -15.17 -2.42
N ASN A 83 -2.64 -15.25 -3.36
CA ASN A 83 -3.91 -14.52 -3.21
C ASN A 83 -4.82 -15.13 -2.14
N ARG A 84 -4.75 -16.44 -1.94
CA ARG A 84 -5.38 -17.12 -0.82
C ARG A 84 -4.80 -16.65 0.52
N ALA A 85 -3.47 -16.54 0.59
CA ALA A 85 -2.78 -16.02 1.78
C ALA A 85 -3.20 -14.57 2.09
N ILE A 86 -3.31 -13.70 1.08
CA ILE A 86 -3.82 -12.33 1.26
C ILE A 86 -5.22 -12.36 1.89
N ALA A 87 -6.14 -13.17 1.36
CA ALA A 87 -7.49 -13.28 1.88
C ALA A 87 -7.51 -13.78 3.33
N MET A 88 -6.65 -14.76 3.68
CA MET A 88 -6.52 -15.26 5.05
C MET A 88 -5.97 -14.20 6.02
N ALA A 89 -4.97 -13.43 5.62
CA ALA A 89 -4.44 -12.34 6.43
C ALA A 89 -5.51 -11.28 6.74
N GLU A 90 -6.33 -10.94 5.75
CA GLU A 90 -7.40 -9.94 5.88
C GLU A 90 -8.61 -10.46 6.69
N THR A 91 -8.76 -11.77 6.85
CA THR A 91 -9.77 -12.40 7.74
C THR A 91 -9.25 -12.66 9.15
N GLY A 92 -8.06 -12.18 9.49
CA GLY A 92 -7.50 -12.32 10.83
C GLY A 92 -6.83 -13.67 11.11
N ASN A 93 -6.43 -14.40 10.06
CA ASN A 93 -5.65 -15.63 10.17
C ASN A 93 -4.23 -15.44 9.61
N PRO A 94 -3.35 -14.72 10.33
CA PRO A 94 -1.99 -14.44 9.86
C PRO A 94 -1.10 -15.69 9.79
N ASP A 95 -1.31 -16.67 10.65
CA ASP A 95 -0.51 -17.91 10.66
C ASP A 95 -0.82 -18.77 9.44
N GLY A 96 -2.10 -18.94 9.12
CA GLY A 96 -2.50 -19.59 7.88
C GLY A 96 -2.01 -18.84 6.64
N ALA A 97 -2.06 -17.51 6.66
CA ALA A 97 -1.52 -16.71 5.56
C ALA A 97 -0.02 -16.95 5.37
N MET A 98 0.75 -17.03 6.46
CA MET A 98 2.19 -17.31 6.43
C MET A 98 2.50 -18.66 5.78
N GLU A 99 1.72 -19.70 6.14
CA GLU A 99 1.84 -21.03 5.52
C GLU A 99 1.63 -20.95 3.99
N TYR A 100 0.60 -20.23 3.56
CA TYR A 100 0.28 -20.14 2.14
C TYR A 100 1.24 -19.24 1.34
N TYR A 101 1.81 -18.19 1.94
CA TYR A 101 2.94 -17.49 1.31
C TYR A 101 4.15 -18.40 1.12
N ASN A 102 4.45 -19.26 2.10
CA ASN A 102 5.53 -20.24 1.97
C ASN A 102 5.23 -21.26 0.85
N LYS A 103 3.97 -21.72 0.72
CA LYS A 103 3.55 -22.59 -0.40
C LYS A 103 3.73 -21.89 -1.75
N ALA A 104 3.37 -20.61 -1.86
CA ALA A 104 3.59 -19.82 -3.08
C ALA A 104 5.07 -19.74 -3.44
N ILE A 105 5.95 -19.45 -2.46
CA ILE A 105 7.39 -19.39 -2.65
C ILE A 105 7.99 -20.75 -3.03
N ASN A 106 7.48 -21.83 -2.45
CA ASN A 106 7.94 -23.18 -2.79
C ASN A 106 7.48 -23.61 -4.19
N ALA A 107 6.30 -23.18 -4.61
CA ALA A 107 5.77 -23.45 -5.96
C ALA A 107 6.54 -22.68 -7.03
N ASP A 108 6.87 -21.42 -6.75
CA ASP A 108 7.74 -20.60 -7.62
C ASP A 108 8.66 -19.70 -6.77
N ARG A 109 9.95 -20.08 -6.69
CA ARG A 109 10.96 -19.32 -5.96
C ARG A 109 11.28 -17.94 -6.57
N LYS A 110 10.81 -17.67 -7.79
CA LYS A 110 10.95 -16.38 -8.47
C LYS A 110 9.68 -15.52 -8.40
N TYR A 111 8.67 -15.96 -7.69
CA TYR A 111 7.43 -15.20 -7.55
C TYR A 111 7.58 -14.08 -6.49
N ALA A 112 8.13 -12.96 -6.91
CA ALA A 112 8.46 -11.81 -6.05
C ALA A 112 7.29 -11.29 -5.20
N ALA A 113 6.05 -11.39 -5.72
CA ALA A 113 4.87 -10.92 -5.00
C ALA A 113 4.62 -11.68 -3.68
N ALA A 114 4.94 -12.98 -3.62
CA ALA A 114 4.79 -13.75 -2.38
C ALA A 114 5.79 -13.30 -1.30
N TYR A 115 7.02 -13.02 -1.67
CA TYR A 115 8.01 -12.46 -0.75
C TYR A 115 7.60 -11.08 -0.26
N TYR A 116 7.15 -10.19 -1.17
CA TYR A 116 6.67 -8.87 -0.80
C TYR A 116 5.51 -8.94 0.21
N ASN A 117 4.47 -9.73 -0.09
CA ASN A 117 3.29 -9.84 0.76
C ASN A 117 3.61 -10.52 2.11
N LYS A 118 4.50 -11.53 2.11
CA LYS A 118 5.03 -12.13 3.33
C LYS A 118 5.77 -11.10 4.18
N GLY A 119 6.62 -10.28 3.57
CA GLY A 119 7.32 -9.19 4.24
C GLY A 119 6.37 -8.16 4.87
N VAL A 120 5.30 -7.77 4.15
CA VAL A 120 4.25 -6.89 4.69
C VAL A 120 3.55 -7.53 5.90
N LEU A 121 3.26 -8.84 5.85
CA LEU A 121 2.63 -9.55 6.97
C LEU A 121 3.56 -9.62 8.18
N LEU A 122 4.83 -9.91 7.98
CA LEU A 122 5.86 -9.95 9.04
C LEU A 122 6.02 -8.57 9.72
N ASP A 123 6.02 -7.48 8.94
CA ASP A 123 6.07 -6.13 9.49
C ASP A 123 4.83 -5.83 10.37
N ARG A 124 3.63 -6.23 9.94
CA ARG A 124 2.40 -6.13 10.76
C ARG A 124 2.49 -6.92 12.07
N GLN A 125 3.28 -7.99 12.10
CA GLN A 125 3.59 -8.79 13.30
C GLN A 125 4.78 -8.24 14.10
N LEU A 126 5.31 -7.06 13.74
CA LEU A 126 6.48 -6.42 14.36
C LEU A 126 7.80 -7.21 14.17
N LYS A 127 7.83 -8.19 13.27
CA LYS A 127 9.01 -8.97 12.90
C LYS A 127 9.78 -8.25 11.78
N HIS A 128 10.34 -7.08 12.13
CA HIS A 128 10.87 -6.16 11.13
C HIS A 128 12.10 -6.68 10.38
N GLU A 129 13.01 -7.40 11.05
CA GLU A 129 14.21 -7.97 10.39
C GLU A 129 13.78 -9.05 9.38
N ASP A 130 12.92 -9.99 9.75
CA ASP A 130 12.40 -11.01 8.84
C ASP A 130 11.63 -10.39 7.64
N ALA A 131 10.94 -9.27 7.90
CA ALA A 131 10.27 -8.50 6.86
C ALA A 131 11.28 -7.92 5.86
N LEU A 132 12.41 -7.37 6.34
CA LEU A 132 13.46 -6.84 5.49
C LEU A 132 14.06 -7.93 4.59
N ASP A 133 14.33 -9.13 5.12
CA ASP A 133 14.86 -10.25 4.35
C ASP A 133 13.91 -10.62 3.18
N CYS A 134 12.62 -10.71 3.47
CA CYS A 134 11.62 -10.98 2.44
C CYS A 134 11.55 -9.86 1.40
N LEU A 135 11.59 -8.59 1.82
CA LEU A 135 11.56 -7.44 0.91
C LEU A 135 12.81 -7.38 0.03
N GLU A 136 13.98 -7.69 0.58
CA GLU A 136 15.26 -7.76 -0.18
C GLU A 136 15.20 -8.84 -1.25
N GLU A 137 14.62 -10.00 -0.92
CA GLU A 137 14.44 -11.07 -1.90
C GLU A 137 13.47 -10.67 -3.03
N ALA A 138 12.35 -9.99 -2.68
CA ALA A 138 11.43 -9.46 -3.69
C ALA A 138 12.11 -8.44 -4.62
N ILE A 139 12.96 -7.56 -4.06
CA ILE A 139 13.76 -6.58 -4.84
C ILE A 139 14.76 -7.28 -5.73
N ARG A 140 15.43 -8.33 -5.22
CA ARG A 140 16.41 -9.10 -5.99
C ARG A 140 15.79 -9.79 -7.21
N ILE A 141 14.58 -10.33 -7.03
CA ILE A 141 13.84 -11.02 -8.11
C ILE A 141 13.30 -10.01 -9.14
N GLU A 142 12.65 -8.94 -8.69
CA GLU A 142 12.06 -7.91 -9.56
C GLU A 142 12.59 -6.50 -9.23
N PRO A 143 13.84 -6.16 -9.61
CA PRO A 143 14.46 -4.89 -9.18
C PRO A 143 13.79 -3.63 -9.76
N LYS A 144 12.97 -3.78 -10.81
CA LYS A 144 12.22 -2.67 -11.41
C LYS A 144 10.90 -2.37 -10.69
N LYS A 145 10.42 -3.27 -9.85
CA LYS A 145 9.22 -3.07 -9.04
C LYS A 145 9.55 -2.19 -7.83
N LEU A 146 8.94 -1.02 -7.76
CA LEU A 146 9.27 -0.03 -6.73
C LEU A 146 8.58 -0.29 -5.38
N ASN A 147 7.47 -1.01 -5.36
CA ASN A 147 6.71 -1.27 -4.14
C ASN A 147 7.52 -1.98 -3.04
N PRO A 148 8.31 -3.05 -3.32
CA PRO A 148 9.12 -3.67 -2.27
C PRO A 148 10.20 -2.73 -1.72
N LEU A 149 10.84 -1.91 -2.57
CA LEU A 149 11.85 -0.95 -2.15
C LEU A 149 11.22 0.18 -1.32
N PHE A 150 10.05 0.68 -1.71
CA PHE A 150 9.31 1.67 -0.95
C PHE A 150 8.94 1.13 0.45
N TYR A 151 8.38 -0.09 0.50
CA TYR A 151 7.98 -0.71 1.76
C TYR A 151 9.18 -1.03 2.67
N LYS A 152 10.32 -1.42 2.08
CA LYS A 152 11.59 -1.54 2.81
C LYS A 152 11.97 -0.23 3.50
N GLY A 153 11.81 0.91 2.83
CA GLY A 153 11.98 2.23 3.45
C GLY A 153 11.07 2.44 4.65
N ILE A 154 9.79 2.08 4.53
CA ILE A 154 8.82 2.16 5.65
C ILE A 154 9.27 1.32 6.85
N VAL A 155 9.66 0.06 6.62
CA VAL A 155 10.13 -0.83 7.70
C VAL A 155 11.38 -0.28 8.37
N LEU A 156 12.35 0.20 7.57
CA LEU A 156 13.58 0.81 8.10
C LEU A 156 13.29 2.06 8.93
N GLY A 157 12.35 2.91 8.51
CA GLY A 157 11.90 4.09 9.27
C GLY A 157 11.31 3.70 10.63
N LYS A 158 10.44 2.68 10.69
CA LYS A 158 9.91 2.11 11.95
C LYS A 158 11.00 1.61 12.87
N MET A 159 12.07 1.05 12.32
CA MET A 159 13.25 0.60 13.05
C MET A 159 14.21 1.74 13.42
N LYS A 160 13.83 3.01 13.16
CA LYS A 160 14.68 4.21 13.35
C LYS A 160 15.99 4.18 12.57
N LYS A 161 16.09 3.36 11.50
CA LYS A 161 17.23 3.30 10.58
C LYS A 161 17.05 4.38 9.49
N HIS A 162 16.92 5.66 9.90
CA HIS A 162 16.46 6.79 9.10
C HIS A 162 17.31 7.04 7.84
N GLU A 163 18.63 6.92 7.90
CA GLU A 163 19.50 7.12 6.73
C GLU A 163 19.26 6.04 5.65
N ARG A 164 19.07 4.79 6.09
CA ARG A 164 18.76 3.69 5.16
C ARG A 164 17.36 3.84 4.56
N ALA A 165 16.38 4.27 5.35
CA ALA A 165 15.03 4.58 4.91
C ALA A 165 15.03 5.70 3.87
N LEU A 166 15.72 6.81 4.15
CA LEU A 166 15.89 7.92 3.22
C LEU A 166 16.44 7.45 1.87
N ASN A 167 17.50 6.64 1.89
CA ASN A 167 18.07 6.10 0.66
C ASN A 167 17.05 5.29 -0.15
N CYS A 168 16.23 4.47 0.49
CA CYS A 168 15.16 3.73 -0.19
C CYS A 168 14.17 4.67 -0.87
N PHE A 169 13.67 5.68 -0.17
CA PHE A 169 12.69 6.62 -0.71
C PHE A 169 13.27 7.49 -1.84
N GLU A 170 14.51 7.95 -1.70
CA GLU A 170 15.19 8.69 -2.76
C GLU A 170 15.38 7.85 -4.03
N ASN A 171 15.74 6.56 -3.90
CA ASN A 171 15.87 5.65 -5.03
C ASN A 171 14.53 5.40 -5.72
N VAL A 172 13.45 5.20 -4.96
CA VAL A 172 12.09 5.10 -5.50
C VAL A 172 11.73 6.38 -6.26
N TYR A 173 11.94 7.56 -5.67
CA TYR A 173 11.64 8.83 -6.33
C TYR A 173 12.54 9.12 -7.53
N ARG A 174 13.80 8.66 -7.51
CA ARG A 174 14.72 8.78 -8.66
C ARG A 174 14.22 7.93 -9.83
N SER A 175 13.71 6.74 -9.57
CA SER A 175 13.16 5.82 -10.57
C SER A 175 11.78 6.23 -11.08
N ASN A 176 10.95 6.83 -10.22
CA ASN A 176 9.65 7.37 -10.59
C ASN A 176 9.43 8.76 -9.99
N ARG A 177 9.65 9.80 -10.79
CA ARG A 177 9.51 11.21 -10.38
C ARG A 177 8.08 11.61 -10.03
N ASN A 178 7.09 10.77 -10.27
CA ASN A 178 5.69 10.99 -9.91
C ASN A 178 5.28 10.23 -8.63
N HIS A 179 6.21 9.56 -7.96
CA HIS A 179 5.92 8.86 -6.71
C HIS A 179 5.89 9.86 -5.54
N LEU A 180 4.71 10.44 -5.30
CA LEU A 180 4.46 11.44 -4.25
C LEU A 180 4.90 10.95 -2.87
N ASP A 181 4.45 9.73 -2.49
CA ASP A 181 4.71 9.20 -1.15
C ASP A 181 6.20 9.02 -0.88
N ALA A 182 6.97 8.57 -1.89
CA ALA A 182 8.42 8.43 -1.71
C ALA A 182 9.10 9.78 -1.49
N LEU A 183 8.68 10.82 -2.22
CA LEU A 183 9.21 12.18 -2.01
C LEU A 183 8.82 12.71 -0.63
N PHE A 184 7.56 12.54 -0.22
CA PHE A 184 7.09 12.96 1.10
C PHE A 184 7.86 12.26 2.22
N HIS A 185 7.96 10.92 2.17
CA HIS A 185 8.69 10.15 3.18
C HIS A 185 10.18 10.50 3.22
N SER A 186 10.81 10.83 2.08
CA SER A 186 12.20 11.32 2.12
C SER A 186 12.34 12.61 2.91
N GLY A 187 11.36 13.52 2.82
CA GLY A 187 11.31 14.74 3.65
C GLY A 187 11.13 14.43 5.14
N VAL A 188 10.26 13.47 5.46
CA VAL A 188 10.04 13.02 6.85
C VAL A 188 11.33 12.44 7.44
N GLU A 189 12.02 11.55 6.70
CA GLU A 189 13.28 10.96 7.18
C GLU A 189 14.39 12.02 7.36
N LEU A 190 14.45 13.04 6.47
CA LEU A 190 15.36 14.16 6.63
C LEU A 190 15.08 14.95 7.92
N ALA A 191 13.80 15.18 8.23
CA ALA A 191 13.40 15.85 9.47
C ALA A 191 13.79 15.02 10.71
N LEU A 192 13.59 13.70 10.67
CA LEU A 192 13.98 12.77 11.75
C LEU A 192 15.50 12.66 11.93
N LEU A 193 16.27 12.99 10.89
CA LEU A 193 17.72 13.13 10.92
C LEU A 193 18.18 14.55 11.34
N ASN A 194 17.29 15.40 11.85
CA ASN A 194 17.52 16.80 12.19
C ASN A 194 18.02 17.66 11.01
N LYS A 195 17.79 17.24 9.77
CA LYS A 195 18.13 17.98 8.53
C LYS A 195 16.93 18.82 8.06
N HIS A 196 16.41 19.68 8.96
CA HIS A 196 15.13 20.37 8.78
C HIS A 196 15.12 21.31 7.56
N ASP A 197 16.21 22.02 7.26
CA ASP A 197 16.31 22.87 6.05
C ASP A 197 16.08 22.03 4.77
N LYS A 198 16.72 20.86 4.69
CA LYS A 198 16.57 19.96 3.55
C LYS A 198 15.15 19.36 3.49
N ALA A 199 14.57 19.02 4.63
CA ALA A 199 13.20 18.53 4.72
C ALA A 199 12.20 19.56 4.18
N ILE A 200 12.34 20.83 4.55
CA ILE A 200 11.50 21.94 4.07
C ILE A 200 11.57 22.05 2.54
N VAL A 201 12.77 22.03 1.96
CA VAL A 201 12.95 22.04 0.49
C VAL A 201 12.21 20.89 -0.17
N VAL A 202 12.25 19.68 0.43
CA VAL A 202 11.53 18.51 -0.09
C VAL A 202 10.02 18.71 0.04
N PHE A 203 9.52 19.19 1.18
CA PHE A 203 8.09 19.46 1.38
C PHE A 203 7.58 20.54 0.41
N ASP A 204 8.34 21.59 0.16
CA ASP A 204 7.99 22.61 -0.82
C ASP A 204 7.90 22.04 -2.23
N LYS A 205 8.80 21.13 -2.58
CA LYS A 205 8.76 20.41 -3.85
C LYS A 205 7.51 19.52 -3.97
N VAL A 206 7.09 18.86 -2.87
CA VAL A 206 5.84 18.08 -2.85
C VAL A 206 4.66 19.01 -3.09
N LEU A 207 4.56 20.12 -2.34
CA LEU A 207 3.44 21.07 -2.44
C LEU A 207 3.35 21.72 -3.81
N THR A 208 4.49 22.07 -4.40
CA THR A 208 4.55 22.68 -5.74
C THR A 208 4.14 21.70 -6.83
N LYS A 209 4.63 20.46 -6.77
CA LYS A 209 4.46 19.49 -7.86
C LYS A 209 3.12 18.75 -7.80
N PHE A 210 2.63 18.43 -6.62
CA PHE A 210 1.48 17.57 -6.40
C PHE A 210 0.28 18.29 -5.78
N GLY A 211 0.42 19.60 -5.56
CA GLY A 211 -0.62 20.41 -4.95
C GLY A 211 -0.66 20.30 -3.41
N ARG A 212 -1.64 20.95 -2.84
CA ARG A 212 -1.75 21.13 -1.39
C ARG A 212 -2.13 19.81 -0.71
N ASN A 213 -1.26 19.35 0.18
CA ASN A 213 -1.48 18.18 1.02
C ASN A 213 -1.29 18.58 2.48
N ILE A 214 -2.31 18.39 3.29
CA ILE A 214 -2.36 18.80 4.68
C ILE A 214 -1.28 18.16 5.56
N ASN A 215 -0.96 16.89 5.32
CA ASN A 215 0.08 16.18 6.07
C ASN A 215 1.47 16.76 5.75
N VAL A 216 1.68 17.20 4.50
CA VAL A 216 2.92 17.85 4.09
C VAL A 216 3.04 19.23 4.70
N VAL A 217 1.94 20.02 4.74
CA VAL A 217 1.90 21.33 5.41
C VAL A 217 2.24 21.18 6.89
N TYR A 218 1.64 20.20 7.56
CA TYR A 218 1.93 19.90 8.97
C TYR A 218 3.38 19.47 9.19
N ALA A 219 3.93 18.58 8.36
CA ALA A 219 5.33 18.16 8.45
C ALA A 219 6.30 19.33 8.22
N LYS A 220 5.96 20.26 7.31
CA LYS A 220 6.72 21.50 7.11
C LYS A 220 6.64 22.39 8.34
N ALA A 221 5.44 22.57 8.95
CA ALA A 221 5.26 23.33 10.19
C ALA A 221 6.15 22.79 11.32
N ARG A 222 6.20 21.46 11.48
CA ARG A 222 7.10 20.81 12.45
C ARG A 222 8.57 21.15 12.20
N SER A 223 9.02 21.09 10.94
CA SER A 223 10.41 21.40 10.59
C SER A 223 10.73 22.89 10.84
N LYS A 224 9.79 23.80 10.57
CA LYS A 224 9.92 25.23 10.90
C LYS A 224 9.98 25.46 12.41
N ALA A 225 9.12 24.75 13.17
CA ALA A 225 9.19 24.76 14.63
C ALA A 225 10.56 24.30 15.15
N ALA A 226 11.11 23.21 14.58
CA ALA A 226 12.43 22.72 14.97
C ALA A 226 13.54 23.73 14.76
N LEU A 227 13.48 24.51 13.68
CA LEU A 227 14.42 25.61 13.37
C LEU A 227 14.14 26.88 14.16
N ASN A 228 13.15 26.88 15.06
CA ASN A 228 12.72 28.04 15.82
C ASN A 228 12.16 29.22 14.96
N GLU A 229 11.68 28.90 13.76
CA GLU A 229 10.97 29.83 12.86
C GLU A 229 9.48 29.84 13.25
N ILE A 230 9.18 30.53 14.38
CA ILE A 230 7.90 30.40 15.11
C ILE A 230 6.74 30.91 14.25
N GLU A 231 6.83 32.12 13.70
CA GLU A 231 5.77 32.77 12.93
C GLU A 231 5.35 31.92 11.72
N GLU A 232 6.33 31.41 10.94
CA GLU A 232 6.06 30.56 9.79
C GLU A 232 5.46 29.23 10.21
N SER A 233 5.96 28.65 11.29
CA SER A 233 5.43 27.40 11.85
C SER A 233 3.97 27.54 12.26
N LEU A 234 3.61 28.58 13.02
CA LEU A 234 2.23 28.85 13.48
C LEU A 234 1.31 29.15 12.30
N SER A 235 1.79 29.92 11.31
CA SER A 235 1.02 30.17 10.08
C SER A 235 0.66 28.89 9.33
N LEU A 236 1.63 27.97 9.13
CA LEU A 236 1.41 26.68 8.49
C LEU A 236 0.50 25.77 9.34
N LEU A 237 0.67 25.78 10.67
CA LEU A 237 -0.15 25.01 11.58
C LEU A 237 -1.61 25.48 11.55
N LYS A 238 -1.84 26.80 11.55
CA LYS A 238 -3.15 27.42 11.40
C LYS A 238 -3.84 27.03 10.10
N GLU A 239 -3.08 26.95 9.01
CA GLU A 239 -3.56 26.48 7.73
C GLU A 239 -3.98 25.00 7.81
N ALA A 240 -3.12 24.15 8.38
CA ALA A 240 -3.38 22.71 8.48
C ALA A 240 -4.60 22.39 9.37
N THR A 241 -4.75 23.08 10.50
CA THR A 241 -5.85 22.87 11.44
C THR A 241 -7.23 23.31 10.92
N LYS A 242 -7.28 24.29 10.01
CA LYS A 242 -8.53 24.68 9.34
C LYS A 242 -9.14 23.56 8.50
N GLN A 243 -8.33 22.67 7.98
CA GLN A 243 -8.77 21.59 7.09
C GLN A 243 -9.03 20.27 7.84
N SER A 244 -8.41 20.07 9.01
CA SER A 244 -8.58 18.83 9.79
C SER A 244 -8.44 19.09 11.29
N LYS A 245 -9.53 18.75 12.02
CA LYS A 245 -9.50 18.79 13.49
C LYS A 245 -8.46 17.82 14.09
N MET A 246 -8.13 16.75 13.39
CA MET A 246 -7.15 15.76 13.83
C MET A 246 -5.74 16.36 13.96
N ILE A 247 -5.40 17.34 13.12
CA ILE A 247 -4.13 18.06 13.22
C ILE A 247 -4.02 18.85 14.54
N LYS A 248 -5.13 19.37 15.05
CA LYS A 248 -5.13 20.04 16.36
C LYS A 248 -4.70 19.09 17.50
N THR A 249 -5.23 17.86 17.47
CA THR A 249 -4.87 16.83 18.45
C THR A 249 -3.39 16.46 18.32
N TRP A 250 -2.93 16.23 17.09
CA TRP A 250 -1.52 15.91 16.85
C TRP A 250 -0.59 17.03 17.34
N ALA A 251 -0.91 18.29 17.04
CA ALA A 251 -0.08 19.41 17.43
C ALA A 251 0.02 19.59 18.96
N ARG A 252 -1.04 19.24 19.71
CA ARG A 252 -1.02 19.27 21.18
C ARG A 252 -0.15 18.16 21.79
N GLU A 253 -0.05 17.03 21.10
CA GLU A 253 0.71 15.87 21.57
C GLU A 253 2.14 15.81 21.02
N ASP A 254 2.48 16.67 20.06
CA ASP A 254 3.76 16.66 19.38
C ASP A 254 4.83 17.44 20.18
N GLU A 255 5.83 16.71 20.66
CA GLU A 255 6.92 17.26 21.48
C GLU A 255 7.59 18.49 20.85
N ILE A 256 7.60 18.60 19.52
CA ILE A 256 8.25 19.73 18.82
C ILE A 256 7.53 21.06 19.06
N PHE A 257 6.23 21.01 19.40
CA PHE A 257 5.41 22.17 19.70
C PHE A 257 5.26 22.47 21.20
N LEU A 258 5.79 21.62 22.11
CA LEU A 258 5.71 21.85 23.57
C LEU A 258 6.24 23.24 23.97
N LYS A 259 7.27 23.71 23.28
CA LYS A 259 7.86 25.04 23.51
C LYS A 259 6.94 26.23 23.16
N PHE A 260 5.80 25.96 22.49
CA PHE A 260 4.82 26.98 22.10
C PHE A 260 3.57 26.95 22.99
N PHE A 261 3.51 26.13 24.03
CA PHE A 261 2.30 25.98 24.86
C PHE A 261 1.91 27.24 25.60
N ASP A 262 2.86 28.12 25.92
CA ASP A 262 2.61 29.43 26.54
C ASP A 262 2.38 30.54 25.50
N ASP A 263 2.37 30.21 24.19
CA ASP A 263 2.13 31.16 23.12
C ASP A 263 0.59 31.29 22.88
N PRO A 264 0.00 32.49 23.04
CA PRO A 264 -1.44 32.67 22.86
C PRO A 264 -1.93 32.35 21.45
N GLU A 265 -1.10 32.53 20.42
CA GLU A 265 -1.45 32.20 19.05
C GLU A 265 -1.52 30.68 18.88
N PHE A 266 -0.54 29.94 19.39
CA PHE A 266 -0.55 28.47 19.38
C PHE A 266 -1.81 27.93 20.08
N GLU A 267 -2.10 28.41 21.30
CA GLU A 267 -3.32 28.01 22.02
C GLU A 267 -4.59 28.24 21.18
N SER A 268 -4.72 29.39 20.53
CA SER A 268 -5.88 29.70 19.70
C SER A 268 -6.02 28.79 18.48
N ILE A 269 -4.90 28.32 17.92
CA ILE A 269 -4.85 27.43 16.75
C ILE A 269 -5.30 26.01 17.14
N VAL A 270 -4.88 25.52 18.30
CA VAL A 270 -5.10 24.13 18.69
C VAL A 270 -6.35 23.90 19.55
N ARG A 271 -6.97 24.97 20.04
CA ARG A 271 -8.31 24.90 20.64
C ARG A 271 -9.35 24.45 19.60
#